data_f7eb893b01beb9584c89f1b079ecd282
#
_entry.id   f7eb893b01beb9584c89f1b079ecd282
#
_cell.length_a   1.000
_cell.length_b   1.000
_cell.length_c   1.000
_cell.angle_alpha   90.00
_cell.angle_beta   90.00
_cell.angle_gamma   90.00
#
_symmetry.space_group_name_H-M   'P 1'
#
loop_
_entity.id
_entity.type
_entity.pdbx_description
1 polymer ?
#
loop_
_entity_poly.entity_id
_entity_poly.type
_entity_poly.pdbx_seq_one_letter_code
_entity_poly.pdbx_strand_id
1 'polypeptide(L)'
;DENEKLKFEIDLGWTAAGKQNPGDWIDKYKNQIIACHLKDFYSDNDMLNHANQVSIGEGFINWRELLNKISKTPCEVIAIEHDDPKDYKDYINKSLEYLITI
;
A
#
# COMPACT_ATOMS: atom_id res chain seq x y z
N ASP A 1 16.29 -20.43 9.48
CA ASP A 1 16.74 -19.08 9.77
C ASP A 1 15.73 -18.40 10.71
N GLU A 2 16.24 -17.76 11.75
CA GLU A 2 15.39 -17.06 12.71
C GLU A 2 14.54 -15.99 12.06
N ASN A 3 15.03 -15.33 10.99
CA ASN A 3 14.30 -14.30 10.27
C ASN A 3 13.05 -14.84 9.59
N GLU A 4 13.03 -16.10 9.21
CA GLU A 4 11.87 -16.72 8.57
C GLU A 4 10.69 -16.90 9.52
N LYS A 5 10.94 -16.90 10.83
CA LYS A 5 9.90 -17.01 11.85
C LYS A 5 9.19 -15.69 12.10
N LEU A 6 9.81 -14.58 11.71
CA LEU A 6 9.21 -13.26 11.89
C LEU A 6 8.16 -13.02 10.82
N LYS A 7 7.02 -12.52 11.25
CA LYS A 7 5.94 -12.09 10.37
C LYS A 7 5.70 -10.62 10.59
N PHE A 8 5.34 -9.88 9.55
CA PHE A 8 5.13 -8.45 9.72
C PHE A 8 4.10 -7.90 8.74
N GLU A 9 3.64 -6.70 9.05
CA GLU A 9 2.80 -5.89 8.19
C GLU A 9 3.71 -4.91 7.45
N ILE A 10 3.43 -4.70 6.16
CA ILE A 10 4.16 -3.72 5.38
C ILE A 10 3.20 -2.60 4.97
N ASP A 11 3.64 -1.35 5.16
CA ASP A 11 2.92 -0.18 4.65
C ASP A 11 3.56 0.24 3.34
N LEU A 12 2.89 -0.07 2.24
CA LEU A 12 3.43 0.17 0.90
C LEU A 12 3.48 1.66 0.57
N GLY A 13 2.55 2.44 1.13
CA GLY A 13 2.56 3.89 0.93
C GLY A 13 3.75 4.53 1.62
N TRP A 14 3.96 4.22 2.90
CA TRP A 14 5.10 4.79 3.63
C TRP A 14 6.45 4.28 3.13
N THR A 15 6.51 3.07 2.57
CA THR A 15 7.72 2.58 1.92
C THR A 15 8.07 3.50 0.74
N ALA A 16 7.08 3.84 -0.08
CA ALA A 16 7.29 4.78 -1.18
C ALA A 16 7.66 6.19 -0.67
N ALA A 17 6.99 6.65 0.40
CA ALA A 17 7.28 7.96 0.99
C ALA A 17 8.72 8.04 1.53
N GLY A 18 9.26 6.92 2.00
CA GLY A 18 10.65 6.81 2.43
C GLY A 18 11.64 6.68 1.28
N LYS A 19 11.20 6.87 0.04
CA LYS A 19 12.03 6.77 -1.17
C LYS A 19 12.59 5.37 -1.41
N GLN A 20 11.92 4.36 -0.87
CA GLN A 20 12.22 2.96 -1.14
C GLN A 20 11.24 2.44 -2.20
N ASN A 21 11.64 1.41 -2.93
CA ASN A 21 10.76 0.79 -3.91
C ASN A 21 9.90 -0.28 -3.21
N PRO A 22 8.56 -0.08 -3.12
CA PRO A 22 7.71 -1.06 -2.43
C PRO A 22 7.80 -2.46 -3.03
N GLY A 23 7.92 -2.58 -4.36
CA GLY A 23 8.04 -3.86 -5.02
C GLY A 23 9.27 -4.65 -4.60
N ASP A 24 10.40 -3.95 -4.44
CA ASP A 24 11.64 -4.59 -3.98
C ASP A 24 11.50 -5.12 -2.56
N TRP A 25 10.81 -4.39 -1.69
CA TRP A 25 10.55 -4.83 -0.32
C TRP A 25 9.64 -6.06 -0.28
N ILE A 26 8.62 -6.10 -1.14
CA ILE A 26 7.75 -7.27 -1.24
C ILE A 26 8.57 -8.49 -1.68
N ASP A 27 9.41 -8.34 -2.69
CA ASP A 27 10.23 -9.44 -3.19
C ASP A 27 11.20 -9.95 -2.12
N LYS A 28 11.79 -9.04 -1.36
CA LYS A 28 12.77 -9.39 -0.33
C LYS A 28 12.14 -10.15 0.84
N TYR A 29 10.93 -9.76 1.25
CA TYR A 29 10.30 -10.30 2.45
C TYR A 29 9.03 -11.09 2.15
N LYS A 30 8.89 -11.59 0.94
CA LYS A 30 7.64 -12.19 0.45
C LYS A 30 7.09 -13.33 1.32
N ASN A 31 7.95 -14.07 2.02
CA ASN A 31 7.50 -15.19 2.84
C ASN A 31 7.07 -14.77 4.26
N GLN A 32 7.26 -13.51 4.60
CA GLN A 32 7.04 -12.99 5.95
C GLN A 32 5.92 -11.97 6.02
N ILE A 33 5.38 -11.51 4.87
CA ILE A 33 4.33 -10.50 4.82
C ILE A 33 2.98 -11.18 5.04
N ILE A 34 2.31 -10.84 6.14
CA ILE A 34 0.99 -11.38 6.47
C ILE A 34 -0.13 -10.35 6.34
N ALA A 35 0.22 -9.08 6.27
CA ALA A 35 -0.72 -8.00 6.07
C ALA A 35 -0.03 -6.84 5.37
N CYS A 36 -0.80 -6.05 4.63
CA CYS A 36 -0.25 -4.83 4.04
C CYS A 36 -1.26 -3.68 4.13
N HIS A 37 -0.73 -2.48 4.21
CA HIS A 37 -1.48 -1.24 4.22
C HIS A 37 -1.27 -0.53 2.91
N LEU A 38 -2.34 -0.09 2.28
CA LEU A 38 -2.30 0.67 1.04
C LEU A 38 -2.59 2.14 1.34
N LYS A 39 -1.73 2.99 0.86
CA LYS A 39 -1.86 4.43 1.01
C LYS A 39 -1.34 5.05 -0.27
N ASP A 40 -2.16 5.84 -0.94
CA ASP A 40 -1.80 6.41 -2.23
C ASP A 40 -1.59 7.92 -2.12
N PHE A 41 -0.77 8.45 -3.00
CA PHE A 41 -0.35 9.85 -2.99
C PHE A 41 -0.50 10.44 -4.38
N TYR A 42 -0.95 11.70 -4.43
CA TYR A 42 -1.13 12.39 -5.71
C TYR A 42 0.19 12.48 -6.49
N SER A 43 1.29 12.76 -5.79
CA SER A 43 2.61 12.86 -6.41
C SER A 43 3.68 12.42 -5.42
N ASP A 44 4.91 12.20 -5.91
CA ASP A 44 6.06 11.88 -5.07
C ASP A 44 6.67 13.11 -4.41
N ASN A 45 6.13 14.29 -4.65
CA ASN A 45 6.52 15.52 -3.98
C ASN A 45 5.77 15.65 -2.66
N ASP A 46 6.50 15.94 -1.57
CA ASP A 46 5.91 16.22 -0.26
C ASP A 46 4.95 15.12 0.21
N MET A 47 5.39 13.87 0.13
CA MET A 47 4.55 12.71 0.52
C MET A 47 4.23 12.68 2.01
N LEU A 48 4.97 13.43 2.85
CA LEU A 48 4.69 13.52 4.27
C LEU A 48 3.52 14.46 4.58
N ASN A 49 3.06 15.23 3.62
CA ASN A 49 1.91 16.11 3.77
C ASN A 49 0.63 15.31 3.53
N HIS A 50 -0.26 15.24 4.52
CA HIS A 50 -1.51 14.50 4.42
C HIS A 50 -2.42 14.99 3.28
N ALA A 51 -2.31 16.27 2.90
CA ALA A 51 -3.08 16.81 1.79
C ALA A 51 -2.69 16.18 0.44
N ASN A 52 -1.54 15.52 0.36
CA ASN A 52 -1.09 14.81 -0.83
C ASN A 52 -1.64 13.37 -0.90
N GLN A 53 -2.31 12.90 0.13
CA GLN A 53 -2.92 11.56 0.12
C GLN A 53 -4.24 11.59 -0.64
N VAL A 54 -4.47 10.55 -1.43
CA VAL A 54 -5.65 10.43 -2.28
C VAL A 54 -6.24 9.03 -2.15
N SER A 55 -7.41 8.82 -2.76
CA SER A 55 -8.01 7.49 -2.81
C SER A 55 -7.10 6.53 -3.56
N ILE A 56 -7.12 5.25 -3.18
CA ILE A 56 -6.31 4.24 -3.86
C ILE A 56 -6.69 4.21 -5.34
N GLY A 57 -5.68 4.33 -6.18
CA GLY A 57 -5.87 4.35 -7.63
C GLY A 57 -5.90 5.74 -8.24
N GLU A 58 -6.03 6.79 -7.42
CA GLU A 58 -6.02 8.18 -7.91
C GLU A 58 -4.62 8.80 -7.85
N GLY A 59 -3.65 8.11 -7.26
CA GLY A 59 -2.29 8.59 -7.11
C GLY A 59 -1.32 8.01 -8.12
N PHE A 60 -0.04 8.08 -7.79
CA PHE A 60 1.02 7.68 -8.72
C PHE A 60 1.53 6.26 -8.52
N ILE A 61 1.15 5.58 -7.44
CA ILE A 61 1.67 4.25 -7.14
C ILE A 61 1.01 3.21 -8.05
N ASN A 62 1.80 2.31 -8.63
CA ASN A 62 1.30 1.26 -9.50
C ASN A 62 0.78 0.08 -8.67
N TRP A 63 -0.47 0.18 -8.23
CA TRP A 63 -1.09 -0.84 -7.37
C TRP A 63 -1.29 -2.17 -8.08
N ARG A 64 -1.56 -2.17 -9.37
CA ARG A 64 -1.73 -3.42 -10.13
C ARG A 64 -0.48 -4.28 -10.00
N GLU A 65 0.69 -3.70 -10.21
CA GLU A 65 1.96 -4.41 -10.08
C GLU A 65 2.21 -4.88 -8.65
N LEU A 66 2.02 -3.98 -7.66
CA LEU A 66 2.28 -4.30 -6.27
C LEU A 66 1.34 -5.37 -5.74
N LEU A 67 0.05 -5.30 -6.06
CA LEU A 67 -0.92 -6.29 -5.60
C LEU A 67 -0.73 -7.63 -6.28
N ASN A 68 -0.25 -7.65 -7.52
CA ASN A 68 0.15 -8.89 -8.16
C ASN A 68 1.30 -9.57 -7.40
N LYS A 69 2.27 -8.79 -6.93
CA LYS A 69 3.36 -9.31 -6.09
C LYS A 69 2.83 -9.79 -4.74
N ILE A 70 1.95 -9.01 -4.10
CA ILE A 70 1.34 -9.36 -2.81
C ILE A 70 0.54 -10.66 -2.91
N SER A 71 -0.11 -10.92 -4.03
CA SER A 71 -0.90 -12.15 -4.21
C SER A 71 -0.05 -13.42 -4.13
N LYS A 72 1.27 -13.30 -4.26
CA LYS A 72 2.21 -14.41 -4.18
C LYS A 72 2.85 -14.54 -2.80
N THR A 73 2.37 -13.77 -1.83
CA THR A 73 2.83 -13.79 -0.44
C THR A 73 1.77 -14.43 0.46
N PRO A 74 2.09 -14.76 1.72
CA PRO A 74 1.08 -15.22 2.67
C PRO A 74 0.17 -14.13 3.23
N CYS A 75 0.16 -12.95 2.60
CA CYS A 75 -0.66 -11.81 3.06
C CYS A 75 -2.15 -12.17 3.07
N GLU A 76 -2.78 -12.03 4.23
CA GLU A 76 -4.19 -12.35 4.42
C GLU A 76 -5.08 -11.13 4.59
N VAL A 77 -4.48 -10.00 4.94
CA VAL A 77 -5.21 -8.76 5.23
C VAL A 77 -4.62 -7.61 4.43
N ILE A 78 -5.49 -6.90 3.72
CA ILE A 78 -5.13 -5.67 3.01
C ILE A 78 -6.00 -4.56 3.58
N ALA A 79 -5.38 -3.56 4.17
CA ALA A 79 -6.08 -2.41 4.75
C ALA A 79 -5.79 -1.16 3.92
N ILE A 80 -6.85 -0.44 3.56
CA ILE A 80 -6.69 0.86 2.92
C ILE A 80 -6.66 1.95 3.99
N GLU A 81 -5.77 2.92 3.85
CA GLU A 81 -5.58 3.97 4.85
C GLU A 81 -5.47 5.35 4.23
N HIS A 82 -5.98 6.34 4.96
CA HIS A 82 -5.78 7.75 4.70
C HIS A 82 -5.73 8.44 6.06
N ASP A 83 -4.70 9.23 6.31
CA ASP A 83 -4.49 9.82 7.63
C ASP A 83 -5.52 10.90 7.97
N ASP A 84 -6.08 11.60 6.96
CA ASP A 84 -7.01 12.71 7.20
C ASP A 84 -7.92 12.90 5.97
N PRO A 85 -8.82 11.96 5.68
CA PRO A 85 -9.72 12.12 4.53
C PRO A 85 -10.79 13.17 4.83
N LYS A 86 -11.04 14.05 3.87
CA LYS A 86 -12.12 15.05 4.00
C LYS A 86 -13.48 14.38 4.02
N ASP A 87 -13.65 13.32 3.25
CA ASP A 87 -14.86 12.51 3.20
C ASP A 87 -14.42 11.05 3.17
N TYR A 88 -14.49 10.39 4.33
CA TYR A 88 -13.99 9.02 4.46
C TYR A 88 -14.84 8.02 3.67
N LYS A 89 -16.14 8.28 3.51
CA LYS A 89 -17.01 7.39 2.73
C LYS A 89 -16.65 7.45 1.25
N ASP A 90 -16.41 8.64 0.74
CA ASP A 90 -15.96 8.83 -0.64
C ASP A 90 -14.62 8.15 -0.86
N TYR A 91 -13.70 8.32 0.08
CA TYR A 91 -12.38 7.68 0.02
C TYR A 91 -12.50 6.16 -0.04
N ILE A 92 -13.30 5.56 0.85
CA ILE A 92 -13.48 4.12 0.90
C ILE A 92 -14.12 3.61 -0.39
N ASN A 93 -15.20 4.26 -0.85
CA ASN A 93 -15.91 3.83 -2.04
C ASN A 93 -15.04 3.90 -3.29
N LYS A 94 -14.34 4.99 -3.50
CA LYS A 94 -13.44 5.14 -4.65
C LYS A 94 -12.30 4.15 -4.62
N SER A 95 -11.71 3.93 -3.45
CA SER A 95 -10.62 2.99 -3.29
C SER A 95 -11.07 1.56 -3.59
N LEU A 96 -12.22 1.15 -3.06
CA LEU A 96 -12.75 -0.19 -3.29
C LEU A 96 -13.15 -0.40 -4.75
N GLU A 97 -13.80 0.61 -5.39
CA GLU A 97 -14.14 0.53 -6.81
C GLU A 97 -12.91 0.29 -7.66
N TYR A 98 -11.83 1.02 -7.39
CA TYR A 98 -10.58 0.83 -8.12
C TYR A 98 -10.01 -0.58 -7.89
N LEU A 99 -9.94 -1.03 -6.63
CA LEU A 99 -9.35 -2.33 -6.29
C LEU A 99 -10.11 -3.50 -6.90
N ILE A 100 -11.43 -3.38 -7.06
CA ILE A 100 -12.24 -4.40 -7.71
C ILE A 100 -11.88 -4.54 -9.18
N THR A 101 -11.41 -3.47 -9.83
CA THR A 101 -11.11 -3.47 -11.27
C THR A 101 -9.74 -4.05 -11.61
N ILE A 102 -8.87 -4.22 -10.65
CA ILE A 102 -7.53 -4.77 -10.89
C ILE A 102 -7.38 -6.17 -10.28
#